data_936a2279b35b7ab4e595809e8700de63
#
_entry.id   936a2279b35b7ab4e595809e8700de63
#
_cell.length_a   1.000
_cell.length_b   1.000
_cell.length_c   1.000
_cell.angle_alpha   90.00
_cell.angle_beta   90.00
_cell.angle_gamma   90.00
#
_symmetry.space_group_name_H-M   'P 1'
#
loop_
_entity.id
_entity.type
_entity.pdbx_description
1 polymer ?
#
loop_
_entity_poly.entity_id
_entity_poly.type
_entity_poly.pdbx_seq_one_letter_code
_entity_poly.pdbx_strand_id
1 'polypeptide(L)'
;MSQITNTLYQAIVAHTAWKKRLREIIDSGKSEYDIDAEHCQFGHWLKEQVDILNTYEHYQPVIHLHNEFHHEAENIIQLAINGKVKEANTAVGYGNHFDHISQELIKNLIAWHDQIH
;
A
#
# COMPACT_ATOMS: atom_id res chain seq x y z
N MET A 1 25.13 -2.47 -1.95
CA MET A 1 24.23 -2.34 -1.75
C MET A 1 23.22 -3.13 -2.07
N SER A 2 22.42 -3.24 -1.37
CA SER A 2 21.41 -4.20 -1.49
C SER A 2 20.29 -3.73 -2.39
N GLN A 3 19.93 -4.56 -3.34
CA GLN A 3 18.77 -4.32 -4.18
C GLN A 3 17.50 -4.38 -3.32
N ILE A 4 17.51 -5.18 -2.26
CA ILE A 4 16.38 -5.30 -1.34
C ILE A 4 16.11 -3.95 -0.65
N THR A 5 17.14 -3.31 -0.10
CA THR A 5 16.95 -2.03 0.58
C THR A 5 16.44 -0.95 -0.38
N ASN A 6 16.92 -0.95 -1.62
CA ASN A 6 16.46 -0.01 -2.62
C ASN A 6 14.98 -0.22 -2.94
N THR A 7 14.57 -1.48 -3.12
CA THR A 7 13.18 -1.81 -3.41
C THR A 7 12.27 -1.44 -2.24
N LEU A 8 12.70 -1.71 -1.00
CA LEU A 8 11.93 -1.34 0.19
C LEU A 8 11.77 0.18 0.29
N TYR A 9 12.84 0.92 0.01
CA TYR A 9 12.77 2.38 0.01
C TYR A 9 11.75 2.89 -1.01
N GLN A 10 11.80 2.36 -2.23
CA GLN A 10 10.85 2.75 -3.26
C GLN A 10 9.41 2.41 -2.87
N ALA A 11 9.21 1.26 -2.21
CA ALA A 11 7.89 0.87 -1.74
C ALA A 11 7.37 1.83 -0.67
N ILE A 12 8.24 2.28 0.23
CA ILE A 12 7.86 3.25 1.26
C ILE A 12 7.37 4.54 0.61
N VAL A 13 8.11 5.05 -0.36
CA VAL A 13 7.75 6.27 -1.07
C VAL A 13 6.43 6.11 -1.81
N ALA A 14 6.28 5.02 -2.55
CA ALA A 14 5.08 4.78 -3.35
C ALA A 14 3.83 4.64 -2.49
N HIS A 15 3.91 3.89 -1.39
CA HIS A 15 2.74 3.67 -0.56
C HIS A 15 2.41 4.90 0.29
N THR A 16 3.40 5.71 0.63
CA THR A 16 3.16 6.98 1.30
C THR A 16 2.33 7.93 0.42
N ALA A 17 2.53 7.86 -0.89
CA ALA A 17 1.82 8.73 -1.84
C ALA A 17 0.39 8.28 -2.15
N TRP A 18 -0.01 7.06 -1.71
CA TRP A 18 -1.32 6.52 -2.08
C TRP A 18 -2.50 7.33 -1.58
N LYS A 19 -2.40 7.93 -0.40
CA LYS A 19 -3.48 8.75 0.14
C LYS A 19 -3.80 9.90 -0.80
N LYS A 20 -2.79 10.54 -1.35
CA LYS A 20 -2.95 11.62 -2.31
C LYS A 20 -3.62 11.11 -3.59
N ARG A 21 -3.20 9.95 -4.09
CA ARG A 21 -3.80 9.35 -5.27
C ARG A 21 -5.27 9.04 -5.06
N LEU A 22 -5.62 8.49 -3.90
CA LEU A 22 -7.02 8.20 -3.59
C LEU A 22 -7.87 9.47 -3.59
N ARG A 23 -7.34 10.56 -3.02
CA ARG A 23 -8.07 11.83 -3.03
C ARG A 23 -8.29 12.34 -4.45
N GLU A 24 -7.31 12.18 -5.33
CA GLU A 24 -7.44 12.57 -6.72
C GLU A 24 -8.52 11.74 -7.43
N ILE A 25 -8.56 10.44 -7.16
CA ILE A 25 -9.57 9.56 -7.73
C ILE A 25 -10.96 9.95 -7.24
N ILE A 26 -11.09 10.25 -5.95
CA ILE A 26 -12.36 10.68 -5.36
C ILE A 26 -12.84 11.96 -6.02
N ASP A 27 -11.95 12.93 -6.19
CA ASP A 27 -12.30 14.22 -6.78
C ASP A 27 -12.70 14.10 -8.23
N SER A 28 -12.04 13.23 -9.00
CA SER A 28 -12.31 13.08 -10.43
C SER A 28 -13.44 12.10 -10.73
N GLY A 29 -13.72 11.18 -9.81
CA GLY A 29 -14.70 10.13 -10.03
C GLY A 29 -14.24 9.06 -11.01
N LYS A 30 -12.95 9.05 -11.34
CA LYS A 30 -12.39 8.10 -12.30
C LYS A 30 -11.23 7.35 -11.68
N SER A 31 -11.18 6.05 -11.95
CA SER A 31 -10.04 5.23 -11.54
C SER A 31 -9.15 4.99 -12.75
N GLU A 32 -8.06 5.73 -12.81
CA GLU A 32 -7.07 5.58 -13.87
C GLU A 32 -5.89 4.75 -13.42
N TYR A 33 -5.85 4.39 -12.13
CA TYR A 33 -4.75 3.66 -11.56
C TYR A 33 -5.11 2.22 -11.34
N ASP A 34 -4.12 1.36 -11.52
CA ASP A 34 -4.27 -0.04 -11.18
C ASP A 34 -4.02 -0.19 -9.69
N ILE A 35 -5.05 -0.56 -8.96
CA ILE A 35 -5.01 -0.65 -7.50
C ILE A 35 -4.88 -2.07 -6.99
N ASP A 36 -4.88 -3.04 -7.89
CA ASP A 36 -4.77 -4.45 -7.54
C ASP A 36 -3.37 -4.73 -6.99
N ALA A 37 -3.29 -5.38 -5.84
CA ALA A 37 -2.02 -5.76 -5.25
C ALA A 37 -1.17 -6.59 -6.21
N GLU A 38 -1.79 -7.38 -7.05
CA GLU A 38 -1.07 -8.22 -8.00
C GLU A 38 -0.39 -7.41 -9.10
N HIS A 39 -0.90 -6.22 -9.42
CA HIS A 39 -0.31 -5.36 -10.44
C HIS A 39 0.64 -4.33 -9.86
N CYS A 40 0.77 -4.29 -8.54
CA CYS A 40 1.73 -3.44 -7.87
C CYS A 40 3.13 -4.03 -8.05
N GLN A 41 4.08 -3.22 -8.49
CA GLN A 41 5.45 -3.71 -8.67
C GLN A 41 6.02 -4.31 -7.40
N PHE A 42 5.71 -3.70 -6.27
CA PHE A 42 6.14 -4.23 -4.99
C PHE A 42 5.51 -5.60 -4.69
N GLY A 43 4.23 -5.76 -5.02
CA GLY A 43 3.54 -7.04 -4.86
C GLY A 43 4.17 -8.14 -5.70
N HIS A 44 4.52 -7.83 -6.95
CA HIS A 44 5.22 -8.78 -7.81
C HIS A 44 6.56 -9.17 -7.23
N TRP A 45 7.31 -8.19 -6.77
CA TRP A 45 8.62 -8.44 -6.17
C TRP A 45 8.51 -9.36 -4.94
N LEU A 46 7.52 -9.14 -4.10
CA LEU A 46 7.30 -9.99 -2.93
C LEU A 46 7.04 -11.43 -3.31
N LYS A 47 6.31 -11.67 -4.41
CA LYS A 47 6.03 -13.01 -4.89
C LYS A 47 7.24 -13.63 -5.56
N GLU A 48 7.92 -12.88 -6.41
CA GLU A 48 9.04 -13.41 -7.20
C GLU A 48 10.22 -13.77 -6.34
N GLN A 49 10.44 -13.03 -5.27
CA GLN A 49 11.61 -13.20 -4.40
C GLN A 49 11.28 -13.94 -3.11
N VAL A 50 10.19 -14.70 -3.08
CA VAL A 50 9.71 -15.34 -1.87
C VAL A 50 10.78 -16.21 -1.20
N ASP A 51 11.56 -16.93 -1.98
CA ASP A 51 12.57 -17.84 -1.44
C ASP A 51 13.64 -17.12 -0.60
N ILE A 52 13.96 -15.90 -1.00
CA ILE A 52 14.93 -15.08 -0.28
C ILE A 52 14.26 -14.29 0.83
N LEU A 53 13.13 -13.65 0.51
CA LEU A 53 12.47 -12.72 1.42
C LEU A 53 11.81 -13.42 2.59
N ASN A 54 11.34 -14.65 2.40
CA ASN A 54 10.65 -15.40 3.45
C ASN A 54 11.57 -15.71 4.64
N THR A 55 12.87 -15.52 4.49
CA THR A 55 13.81 -15.69 5.60
C THR A 55 13.78 -14.54 6.59
N TYR A 56 13.20 -13.42 6.21
CA TYR A 56 13.08 -12.24 7.09
C TYR A 56 11.79 -12.28 7.89
N GLU A 57 11.87 -11.92 9.16
CA GLU A 57 10.69 -11.91 10.03
C GLU A 57 9.63 -10.92 9.60
N HIS A 58 10.02 -9.88 8.85
CA HIS A 58 9.10 -8.84 8.38
C HIS A 58 8.30 -9.26 7.15
N TYR A 59 8.66 -10.36 6.51
CA TYR A 59 8.05 -10.74 5.23
C TYR A 59 6.55 -10.99 5.36
N GLN A 60 6.14 -11.87 6.28
CA GLN A 60 4.72 -12.22 6.43
C GLN A 60 3.87 -11.04 6.89
N PRO A 61 4.28 -10.26 7.91
CA PRO A 61 3.50 -9.08 8.27
C PRO A 61 3.33 -8.09 7.13
N VAL A 62 4.39 -7.86 6.33
CA VAL A 62 4.34 -6.93 5.21
C VAL A 62 3.38 -7.43 4.13
N ILE A 63 3.42 -8.71 3.79
CA ILE A 63 2.50 -9.27 2.81
C ILE A 63 1.06 -9.07 3.25
N HIS A 64 0.76 -9.38 4.49
CA HIS A 64 -0.58 -9.25 5.03
C HIS A 64 -1.06 -7.80 4.98
N LEU A 65 -0.23 -6.88 5.46
CA LEU A 65 -0.57 -5.44 5.47
C LEU A 65 -0.67 -4.88 4.06
N HIS A 66 0.18 -5.32 3.15
CA HIS A 66 0.15 -4.87 1.76
C HIS A 66 -1.15 -5.27 1.09
N ASN A 67 -1.58 -6.51 1.31
CA ASN A 67 -2.83 -6.99 0.74
C ASN A 67 -4.04 -6.24 1.33
N GLU A 68 -4.03 -5.99 2.64
CA GLU A 68 -5.09 -5.22 3.28
C GLU A 68 -5.11 -3.78 2.78
N PHE A 69 -3.95 -3.20 2.58
CA PHE A 69 -3.80 -1.83 2.06
C PHE A 69 -4.51 -1.69 0.71
N HIS A 70 -4.20 -2.59 -0.21
CA HIS A 70 -4.80 -2.53 -1.55
C HIS A 70 -6.29 -2.85 -1.52
N HIS A 71 -6.71 -3.77 -0.65
CA HIS A 71 -8.13 -4.11 -0.50
C HIS A 71 -8.93 -2.89 -0.02
N GLU A 72 -8.43 -2.19 0.99
CA GLU A 72 -9.11 -1.00 1.50
C GLU A 72 -9.09 0.15 0.50
N ALA A 73 -7.98 0.31 -0.23
CA ALA A 73 -7.91 1.32 -1.28
C ALA A 73 -8.97 1.06 -2.36
N GLU A 74 -9.14 -0.20 -2.75
CA GLU A 74 -10.16 -0.58 -3.72
C GLU A 74 -11.56 -0.26 -3.22
N ASN A 75 -11.85 -0.57 -1.95
CA ASN A 75 -13.14 -0.24 -1.36
C ASN A 75 -13.43 1.26 -1.42
N ILE A 76 -12.43 2.08 -1.13
CA ILE A 76 -12.58 3.55 -1.19
C ILE A 76 -12.86 4.00 -2.61
N ILE A 77 -12.17 3.43 -3.59
CA ILE A 77 -12.37 3.77 -4.99
C ILE A 77 -13.78 3.38 -5.43
N GLN A 78 -14.27 2.21 -5.02
CA GLN A 78 -15.63 1.78 -5.35
C GLN A 78 -16.67 2.73 -4.78
N LEU A 79 -16.47 3.22 -3.56
CA LEU A 79 -17.36 4.23 -2.98
C LEU A 79 -17.40 5.48 -3.87
N ALA A 80 -16.25 5.95 -4.31
CA ALA A 80 -16.16 7.15 -5.14
C ALA A 80 -16.84 6.96 -6.50
N ILE A 81 -16.60 5.81 -7.14
CA ILE A 81 -17.18 5.51 -8.45
C ILE A 81 -18.69 5.40 -8.36
N ASN A 82 -19.20 4.87 -7.26
CA ASN A 82 -20.65 4.70 -7.05
C ASN A 82 -21.35 5.99 -6.57
N GLY A 83 -20.65 7.11 -6.59
CA GLY A 83 -21.22 8.39 -6.21
C GLY A 83 -21.23 8.70 -4.72
N LYS A 84 -20.63 7.83 -3.91
CA LYS A 84 -20.56 8.00 -2.46
C LYS A 84 -19.31 8.77 -2.07
N VAL A 85 -19.16 9.96 -2.64
CA VAL A 85 -17.95 10.77 -2.48
C VAL A 85 -17.68 11.14 -1.03
N LYS A 86 -18.75 11.50 -0.30
CA LYS A 86 -18.60 11.87 1.10
C LYS A 86 -18.07 10.71 1.93
N GLU A 87 -18.60 9.51 1.70
CA GLU A 87 -18.16 8.31 2.40
C GLU A 87 -16.72 7.97 2.03
N ALA A 88 -16.36 8.12 0.75
CA ALA A 88 -15.00 7.86 0.30
C ALA A 88 -14.01 8.84 0.96
N ASN A 89 -14.36 10.11 1.03
CA ASN A 89 -13.51 11.13 1.66
C ASN A 89 -13.32 10.84 3.15
N THR A 90 -14.37 10.37 3.81
CA THR A 90 -14.28 9.99 5.23
C THR A 90 -13.36 8.78 5.39
N ALA A 91 -13.53 7.78 4.53
CA ALA A 91 -12.76 6.55 4.64
C ALA A 91 -11.25 6.75 4.43
N VAL A 92 -10.86 7.71 3.58
CA VAL A 92 -9.46 8.00 3.32
C VAL A 92 -8.87 8.94 4.38
N GLY A 93 -9.72 9.48 5.25
CA GLY A 93 -9.32 10.49 6.22
C GLY A 93 -8.41 9.98 7.31
N TYR A 94 -7.81 10.92 8.00
CA TYR A 94 -6.86 10.65 9.06
C TYR A 94 -7.54 9.91 10.22
N GLY A 95 -6.89 8.88 10.72
CA GLY A 95 -7.37 8.12 11.87
C GLY A 95 -8.36 7.02 11.56
N ASN A 96 -8.77 6.87 10.31
CA ASN A 96 -9.67 5.79 9.92
C ASN A 96 -8.89 4.52 9.56
N HIS A 97 -9.63 3.47 9.23
CA HIS A 97 -9.05 2.13 9.02
C HIS A 97 -7.94 2.12 7.96
N PHE A 98 -8.18 2.77 6.82
CA PHE A 98 -7.17 2.83 5.76
C PHE A 98 -5.91 3.54 6.25
N ASP A 99 -6.07 4.65 6.96
CA ASP A 99 -4.94 5.40 7.49
C ASP A 99 -4.13 4.53 8.45
N HIS A 100 -4.80 3.77 9.31
CA HIS A 100 -4.14 2.87 10.24
C HIS A 100 -3.34 1.78 9.52
N ILE A 101 -3.93 1.14 8.51
CA ILE A 101 -3.24 0.12 7.71
C ILE A 101 -2.04 0.73 7.01
N SER A 102 -2.21 1.91 6.43
CA SER A 102 -1.13 2.61 5.74
C SER A 102 0.05 2.88 6.67
N GLN A 103 -0.24 3.38 7.86
CA GLN A 103 0.81 3.65 8.85
C GLN A 103 1.53 2.38 9.29
N GLU A 104 0.78 1.30 9.52
CA GLU A 104 1.38 0.03 9.93
C GLU A 104 2.24 -0.57 8.82
N LEU A 105 1.79 -0.48 7.58
CA LEU A 105 2.56 -0.97 6.45
C LEU A 105 3.88 -0.19 6.32
N ILE A 106 3.81 1.12 6.33
CA ILE A 106 5.00 1.96 6.22
C ILE A 106 5.97 1.70 7.38
N LYS A 107 5.44 1.58 8.58
CA LYS A 107 6.24 1.31 9.77
C LYS A 107 6.99 -0.02 9.64
N ASN A 108 6.31 -1.05 9.16
CA ASN A 108 6.94 -2.36 8.97
C ASN A 108 7.97 -2.34 7.85
N LEU A 109 7.72 -1.60 6.78
CA LEU A 109 8.68 -1.44 5.69
C LEU A 109 9.95 -0.74 6.17
N ILE A 110 9.80 0.30 6.97
CA ILE A 110 10.93 1.03 7.52
C ILE A 110 11.76 0.12 8.44
N ALA A 111 11.08 -0.62 9.31
CA ALA A 111 11.75 -1.53 10.24
C ALA A 111 12.53 -2.62 9.48
N TRP A 112 11.94 -3.13 8.41
CA TRP A 112 12.58 -4.14 7.58
C TRP A 112 13.82 -3.54 6.90
N HIS A 113 13.66 -2.37 6.31
CA HIS A 113 14.77 -1.67 5.67
C HIS A 113 15.93 -1.46 6.65
N ASP A 114 15.62 -1.02 7.86
CA ASP A 114 16.63 -0.76 8.88
C ASP A 114 17.33 -2.04 9.33
N GLN A 115 16.61 -3.14 9.36
CA GLN A 115 17.20 -4.42 9.74
C GLN A 115 18.25 -4.90 8.75
N ILE A 116 18.01 -4.66 7.46
CA ILE A 116 18.94 -5.08 6.41
C ILE A 116 20.12 -4.13 6.31
N HIS A 117 19.85 -2.88 6.52
CA HIS A 117 20.82 -1.82 6.39
C HIS A 117 21.88 -1.83 7.50
#